data_7a14d8aae83839ba0de995069ab701ae
#
_entry.id   7a14d8aae83839ba0de995069ab701ae
#
_cell.length_a   1.000
_cell.length_b   1.000
_cell.length_c   1.000
_cell.angle_alpha   90.00
_cell.angle_beta   90.00
_cell.angle_gamma   90.00
#
_symmetry.space_group_name_H-M   'P 1'
#
loop_
_entity.id
_entity.type
_entity.pdbx_description
1 polymer ?
#
loop_
_entity_poly.entity_id
_entity_poly.type
_entity_poly.pdbx_seq_one_letter_code
_entity_poly.pdbx_strand_id
1 'polypeptide(L)'
;MLLGLGALRYAGHNPLVRPPGGQDESHLVSACIRCERCYEVCPRKVIVPAHIEDGLLGMRSPMLSFDANYCDFCQEENGGTPLCCEVCPTDALELSEGATADTTILGLAVIDQWQCLAYRETGCRECYDACCEARETPAIELTNDASTPRPVVIAENCNGCGACESACISLSAGSIAEGAQARAIVVKPLSAL
;
A
#
# COMPACT_ATOMS: atom_id res chain seq x y z
N MET A 1 -6.41 -37.43 -10.30
CA MET A 1 -6.94 -36.80 -9.08
C MET A 1 -5.98 -35.79 -8.42
N LEU A 2 -4.92 -35.35 -9.10
CA LEU A 2 -3.91 -34.38 -8.61
C LEU A 2 -4.16 -32.94 -9.06
N LEU A 3 -5.03 -32.70 -10.04
CA LEU A 3 -5.37 -31.34 -10.54
C LEU A 3 -6.27 -30.53 -9.59
N GLY A 4 -7.03 -31.19 -8.70
CA GLY A 4 -7.95 -30.50 -7.78
C GLY A 4 -7.26 -29.83 -6.59
N LEU A 5 -6.11 -30.31 -6.13
CA LEU A 5 -5.39 -29.73 -4.99
C LEU A 5 -4.64 -28.43 -5.37
N GLY A 6 -4.20 -28.30 -6.63
CA GLY A 6 -3.57 -27.09 -7.14
C GLY A 6 -4.57 -25.92 -7.25
N ALA A 7 -5.79 -26.17 -7.66
CA ALA A 7 -6.82 -25.13 -7.83
C ALA A 7 -7.30 -24.57 -6.47
N LEU A 8 -7.30 -25.36 -5.39
CA LEU A 8 -7.67 -24.90 -4.05
C LEU A 8 -6.67 -23.87 -3.48
N ARG A 9 -5.41 -23.89 -3.92
CA ARG A 9 -4.40 -22.91 -3.52
C ARG A 9 -4.68 -21.51 -4.09
N TYR A 10 -5.33 -21.43 -5.24
CA TYR A 10 -5.73 -20.18 -5.91
C TYR A 10 -7.16 -19.75 -5.58
N ALA A 11 -7.96 -20.61 -4.94
CA ALA A 11 -9.28 -20.24 -4.43
C ALA A 11 -9.18 -19.43 -3.11
N GLY A 12 -8.01 -19.41 -2.47
CA GLY A 12 -7.72 -18.51 -1.35
C GLY A 12 -7.66 -17.08 -1.83
N HIS A 13 -8.32 -16.17 -1.10
CA HIS A 13 -8.22 -14.75 -1.33
C HIS A 13 -7.08 -14.21 -0.46
N ASN A 14 -6.01 -13.72 -1.09
CA ASN A 14 -4.98 -12.99 -0.39
C ASN A 14 -5.47 -11.55 -0.18
N PRO A 15 -5.46 -11.04 1.05
CA PRO A 15 -5.81 -9.65 1.29
C PRO A 15 -4.89 -8.71 0.51
N LEU A 16 -5.48 -7.76 -0.22
CA LEU A 16 -4.74 -6.80 -1.05
C LEU A 16 -4.96 -5.37 -0.54
N VAL A 17 -3.96 -4.52 -0.72
CA VAL A 17 -4.14 -3.08 -0.51
C VAL A 17 -4.93 -2.52 -1.68
N ARG A 18 -6.12 -2.00 -1.38
CA ARG A 18 -7.06 -1.51 -2.39
C ARG A 18 -6.99 0.01 -2.54
N PRO A 19 -7.25 0.55 -3.75
CA PRO A 19 -7.39 1.98 -3.94
C PRO A 19 -8.47 2.59 -3.04
N PRO A 20 -8.47 3.92 -2.85
CA PRO A 20 -9.56 4.60 -2.14
C PRO A 20 -10.93 4.16 -2.64
N GLY A 21 -11.84 3.90 -1.72
CA GLY A 21 -13.19 3.40 -2.01
C GLY A 21 -13.30 1.90 -2.26
N GLY A 22 -12.17 1.17 -2.29
CA GLY A 22 -12.15 -0.28 -2.53
C GLY A 22 -11.96 -1.12 -1.26
N GLN A 23 -12.16 -0.57 -0.05
CA GLN A 23 -11.88 -1.24 1.21
C GLN A 23 -12.90 -2.34 1.54
N ASP A 24 -14.12 -2.26 1.01
CA ASP A 24 -15.06 -3.39 1.03
C ASP A 24 -14.72 -4.34 -0.13
N GLU A 25 -13.94 -5.37 0.17
CA GLU A 25 -13.47 -6.35 -0.82
C GLU A 25 -14.62 -7.07 -1.51
N SER A 26 -15.70 -7.38 -0.78
CA SER A 26 -16.84 -8.10 -1.33
C SER A 26 -17.62 -7.25 -2.35
N HIS A 27 -17.80 -5.97 -2.04
CA HIS A 27 -18.38 -5.00 -2.95
C HIS A 27 -17.47 -4.78 -4.16
N LEU A 28 -16.19 -4.49 -3.94
CA LEU A 28 -15.22 -4.25 -5.00
C LEU A 28 -15.21 -5.41 -6.02
N VAL A 29 -15.03 -6.65 -5.56
CA VAL A 29 -14.91 -7.81 -6.45
C VAL A 29 -16.18 -8.09 -7.21
N SER A 30 -17.36 -7.87 -6.59
CA SER A 30 -18.66 -8.11 -7.20
C SER A 30 -19.08 -7.03 -8.21
N ALA A 31 -18.75 -5.76 -7.95
CA ALA A 31 -19.14 -4.62 -8.79
C ALA A 31 -18.11 -4.31 -9.89
N CYS A 32 -16.83 -4.64 -9.69
CA CYS A 32 -15.76 -4.30 -10.62
C CYS A 32 -15.87 -5.05 -11.93
N ILE A 33 -16.12 -4.34 -13.03
CA ILE A 33 -16.15 -4.87 -14.40
C ILE A 33 -14.79 -4.94 -15.08
N ARG A 34 -13.71 -4.62 -14.37
CA ARG A 34 -12.30 -4.68 -14.85
C ARG A 34 -12.04 -3.83 -16.07
N CYS A 35 -12.67 -2.66 -16.15
CA CYS A 35 -12.60 -1.72 -17.28
C CYS A 35 -11.30 -0.92 -17.37
N GLU A 36 -10.43 -1.01 -16.36
CA GLU A 36 -9.08 -0.42 -16.28
C GLU A 36 -9.02 1.12 -16.21
N ARG A 37 -10.15 1.83 -16.20
CA ARG A 37 -10.19 3.30 -16.13
C ARG A 37 -9.45 3.87 -14.92
N CYS A 38 -9.54 3.22 -13.77
CA CYS A 38 -8.85 3.65 -12.55
C CYS A 38 -7.32 3.60 -12.69
N TYR A 39 -6.76 2.66 -13.50
CA TYR A 39 -5.33 2.61 -13.79
C TYR A 39 -4.88 3.76 -14.67
N GLU A 40 -5.68 4.06 -15.70
CA GLU A 40 -5.36 5.10 -16.69
C GLU A 40 -5.38 6.49 -16.05
N VAL A 41 -6.38 6.77 -15.22
CA VAL A 41 -6.59 8.09 -14.63
C VAL A 41 -5.62 8.38 -13.47
N CYS A 42 -5.05 7.36 -12.83
CA CYS A 42 -4.18 7.55 -11.67
C CYS A 42 -2.92 8.34 -12.03
N PRO A 43 -2.73 9.57 -11.50
CA PRO A 43 -1.58 10.40 -11.84
C PRO A 43 -0.28 9.80 -11.30
N ARG A 44 -0.34 9.13 -10.15
CA ARG A 44 0.81 8.49 -9.50
C ARG A 44 1.13 7.10 -10.07
N LYS A 45 0.24 6.52 -10.91
CA LYS A 45 0.41 5.20 -11.53
C LYS A 45 0.64 4.06 -10.52
N VAL A 46 0.00 4.15 -9.36
CA VAL A 46 0.13 3.15 -8.29
C VAL A 46 -0.97 2.10 -8.31
N ILE A 47 -2.00 2.27 -9.16
CA ILE A 47 -3.05 1.28 -9.32
C ILE A 47 -2.62 0.29 -10.39
N VAL A 48 -2.60 -0.99 -10.03
CA VAL A 48 -2.23 -2.10 -10.93
C VAL A 48 -3.30 -3.21 -10.86
N PRO A 49 -3.41 -4.06 -11.89
CA PRO A 49 -4.31 -5.21 -11.84
C PRO A 49 -3.80 -6.26 -10.86
N ALA A 50 -4.68 -6.82 -10.04
CA ALA A 50 -4.36 -7.99 -9.24
C ALA A 50 -4.06 -9.20 -10.14
N HIS A 51 -3.05 -9.98 -9.77
CA HIS A 51 -2.61 -11.16 -10.49
C HIS A 51 -3.37 -12.42 -10.05
N ILE A 52 -3.14 -13.53 -10.74
CA ILE A 52 -3.77 -14.81 -10.40
C ILE A 52 -3.25 -15.35 -9.05
N GLU A 53 -2.02 -15.00 -8.69
CA GLU A 53 -1.37 -15.36 -7.43
C GLU A 53 -2.06 -14.70 -6.23
N ASP A 54 -2.71 -13.57 -6.45
CA ASP A 54 -3.43 -12.79 -5.44
C ASP A 54 -4.85 -13.34 -5.17
N GLY A 55 -5.28 -14.28 -5.99
CA GLY A 55 -6.58 -14.94 -5.86
C GLY A 55 -7.42 -14.85 -7.13
N LEU A 56 -8.08 -15.96 -7.44
CA LEU A 56 -8.83 -16.11 -8.70
C LEU A 56 -10.01 -15.14 -8.81
N LEU A 57 -10.74 -14.89 -7.72
CA LEU A 57 -11.94 -14.06 -7.73
C LEU A 57 -11.60 -12.57 -7.92
N GLY A 58 -10.50 -12.12 -7.30
CA GLY A 58 -10.02 -10.73 -7.40
C GLY A 58 -9.15 -10.45 -8.62
N MET A 59 -8.86 -11.43 -9.45
CA MET A 59 -7.97 -11.28 -10.62
C MET A 59 -8.41 -10.11 -11.51
N ARG A 60 -7.43 -9.25 -11.88
CA ARG A 60 -7.62 -8.01 -12.66
C ARG A 60 -8.47 -6.93 -11.99
N SER A 61 -8.89 -7.10 -10.75
CA SER A 61 -9.44 -5.98 -9.98
C SER A 61 -8.30 -5.04 -9.52
N PRO A 62 -8.59 -3.76 -9.23
CA PRO A 62 -7.55 -2.80 -8.88
C PRO A 62 -6.91 -3.09 -7.51
N MET A 63 -5.59 -3.07 -7.47
CA MET A 63 -4.80 -3.07 -6.24
C MET A 63 -3.76 -1.96 -6.27
N LEU A 64 -3.23 -1.59 -5.12
CA LEU A 64 -2.11 -0.65 -5.01
C LEU A 64 -0.78 -1.40 -5.02
N SER A 65 0.18 -0.90 -5.83
CA SER A 65 1.59 -1.25 -5.80
C SER A 65 2.40 0.00 -5.53
N PHE A 66 3.27 -0.07 -4.53
CA PHE A 66 4.11 1.05 -4.12
C PHE A 66 5.56 0.91 -4.59
N ASP A 67 5.77 0.21 -5.70
CA ASP A 67 7.11 -0.05 -6.23
C ASP A 67 7.86 1.22 -6.66
N ALA A 68 7.16 2.18 -7.21
CA ALA A 68 7.75 3.41 -7.74
C ALA A 68 7.16 4.69 -7.17
N ASN A 69 5.98 4.63 -6.57
CA ASN A 69 5.26 5.82 -6.11
C ASN A 69 4.26 5.47 -5.00
N TYR A 70 3.47 6.43 -4.52
CA TYR A 70 2.50 6.30 -3.44
C TYR A 70 1.15 6.95 -3.80
N CYS A 71 0.10 6.66 -3.04
CA CYS A 71 -1.22 7.25 -3.22
C CYS A 71 -1.33 8.55 -2.40
N ASP A 72 -1.42 9.68 -3.07
CA ASP A 72 -1.60 11.01 -2.47
C ASP A 72 -3.07 11.46 -2.45
N PHE A 73 -4.01 10.56 -2.73
CA PHE A 73 -5.43 10.88 -2.88
C PHE A 73 -5.72 11.94 -3.95
N CYS A 74 -4.87 12.03 -4.97
CA CYS A 74 -4.93 13.06 -6.02
C CYS A 74 -4.96 14.49 -5.43
N GLN A 75 -4.15 14.74 -4.38
CA GLN A 75 -4.14 16.02 -3.67
C GLN A 75 -3.73 17.16 -4.60
N GLU A 76 -2.73 16.95 -5.43
CA GLU A 76 -2.24 17.97 -6.37
C GLU A 76 -3.17 18.15 -7.57
N GLU A 77 -3.69 17.06 -8.13
CA GLU A 77 -4.45 17.06 -9.38
C GLU A 77 -5.93 17.34 -9.19
N ASN A 78 -6.52 16.94 -8.06
CA ASN A 78 -7.98 17.01 -7.85
C ASN A 78 -8.36 17.40 -6.40
N GLY A 79 -7.48 18.11 -5.69
CA GLY A 79 -7.78 18.65 -4.36
C GLY A 79 -8.15 17.60 -3.31
N GLY A 80 -7.59 16.39 -3.41
CA GLY A 80 -7.81 15.32 -2.44
C GLY A 80 -9.05 14.46 -2.74
N THR A 81 -9.68 14.62 -3.90
CA THR A 81 -10.74 13.72 -4.36
C THR A 81 -10.14 12.70 -5.31
N PRO A 82 -10.17 11.40 -4.96
CA PRO A 82 -9.55 10.36 -5.79
C PRO A 82 -10.22 10.20 -7.16
N LEU A 83 -9.48 10.50 -8.22
CA LEU A 83 -9.94 10.36 -9.59
C LEU A 83 -10.38 8.93 -9.94
N CYS A 84 -9.77 7.93 -9.31
CA CYS A 84 -10.14 6.51 -9.51
C CYS A 84 -11.58 6.21 -9.07
N CYS A 85 -12.10 6.90 -8.06
CA CYS A 85 -13.49 6.80 -7.65
C CYS A 85 -14.42 7.52 -8.64
N GLU A 86 -14.06 8.72 -9.07
CA GLU A 86 -14.88 9.53 -10.00
C GLU A 86 -15.11 8.86 -11.36
N VAL A 87 -14.11 8.12 -11.86
CA VAL A 87 -14.21 7.44 -13.17
C VAL A 87 -14.81 6.05 -13.10
N CYS A 88 -15.09 5.52 -11.90
CA CYS A 88 -15.61 4.17 -11.73
C CYS A 88 -17.07 4.09 -12.20
N PRO A 89 -17.39 3.38 -13.30
CA PRO A 89 -18.75 3.40 -13.87
C PRO A 89 -19.73 2.50 -13.12
N THR A 90 -19.26 1.74 -12.15
CA THR A 90 -20.06 0.75 -11.38
C THR A 90 -19.98 0.99 -9.87
N ASP A 91 -19.39 2.11 -9.46
CA ASP A 91 -19.17 2.47 -8.06
C ASP A 91 -18.45 1.38 -7.26
N ALA A 92 -17.69 0.49 -7.97
CA ALA A 92 -16.84 -0.50 -7.32
C ALA A 92 -15.74 0.15 -6.45
N LEU A 93 -15.35 1.39 -6.79
CA LEU A 93 -14.54 2.27 -5.95
C LEU A 93 -15.44 3.43 -5.53
N GLU A 94 -16.00 3.33 -4.33
CA GLU A 94 -16.91 4.34 -3.77
C GLU A 94 -16.42 4.79 -2.41
N LEU A 95 -16.30 6.11 -2.24
CA LEU A 95 -15.97 6.72 -0.96
C LEU A 95 -17.23 7.18 -0.23
N SER A 96 -17.24 7.02 1.08
CA SER A 96 -18.28 7.62 1.93
C SER A 96 -18.26 9.14 1.81
N GLU A 97 -19.40 9.77 1.96
CA GLU A 97 -19.52 11.23 1.94
C GLU A 97 -18.60 11.88 2.99
N GLY A 98 -17.80 12.85 2.56
CA GLY A 98 -16.83 13.53 3.42
C GLY A 98 -15.56 12.74 3.72
N ALA A 99 -15.31 11.59 3.08
CA ALA A 99 -14.07 10.84 3.23
C ALA A 99 -12.88 11.64 2.68
N THR A 100 -11.80 11.64 3.43
CA THR A 100 -10.53 12.31 3.10
C THR A 100 -9.37 11.31 3.17
N ALA A 101 -8.17 11.74 2.78
CA ALA A 101 -6.94 10.96 2.94
C ALA A 101 -6.67 10.55 4.40
N ASP A 102 -7.10 11.38 5.37
CA ASP A 102 -6.89 11.11 6.80
C ASP A 102 -7.94 10.14 7.38
N THR A 103 -9.14 10.12 6.82
CA THR A 103 -10.22 9.26 7.30
C THR A 103 -10.32 7.92 6.57
N THR A 104 -9.66 7.80 5.41
CA THR A 104 -9.69 6.58 4.59
C THR A 104 -8.42 5.76 4.81
N ILE A 105 -8.54 4.62 5.46
CA ILE A 105 -7.40 3.74 5.73
C ILE A 105 -7.29 2.69 4.62
N LEU A 106 -6.23 2.78 3.83
CA LEU A 106 -5.91 1.84 2.74
C LEU A 106 -5.24 0.57 3.28
N GLY A 107 -4.47 0.72 4.35
CA GLY A 107 -3.71 -0.33 5.01
C GLY A 107 -2.86 0.24 6.13
N LEU A 108 -1.97 -0.57 6.67
CA LEU A 108 -1.03 -0.16 7.71
C LEU A 108 0.40 -0.52 7.30
N ALA A 109 1.31 0.43 7.44
CA ALA A 109 2.74 0.19 7.25
C ALA A 109 3.29 -0.69 8.36
N VAL A 110 4.04 -1.73 7.99
CA VAL A 110 4.67 -2.69 8.91
C VAL A 110 6.16 -2.75 8.61
N ILE A 111 7.00 -2.63 9.65
CA ILE A 111 8.45 -2.69 9.53
C ILE A 111 8.95 -4.08 9.89
N ASP A 112 9.69 -4.71 8.97
CA ASP A 112 10.54 -5.86 9.27
C ASP A 112 11.88 -5.37 9.80
N GLN A 113 12.07 -5.47 11.10
CA GLN A 113 13.28 -4.99 11.76
C GLN A 113 14.55 -5.73 11.29
N TRP A 114 14.43 -6.98 10.84
CA TRP A 114 15.57 -7.76 10.35
C TRP A 114 16.08 -7.24 9.00
N GLN A 115 15.20 -6.73 8.17
CA GLN A 115 15.55 -6.19 6.86
C GLN A 115 15.83 -4.68 6.90
N CYS A 116 15.42 -4.00 7.98
CA CYS A 116 15.51 -2.56 8.08
C CYS A 116 16.94 -2.07 8.37
N LEU A 117 17.45 -1.21 7.49
CA LEU A 117 18.80 -0.64 7.62
C LEU A 117 18.96 0.17 8.91
N ALA A 118 17.95 0.92 9.35
CA ALA A 118 18.01 1.68 10.61
C ALA A 118 18.23 0.77 11.83
N TYR A 119 17.62 -0.42 11.84
CA TYR A 119 17.82 -1.42 12.89
C TYR A 119 19.18 -2.11 12.81
N ARG A 120 19.90 -1.96 11.69
CA ARG A 120 21.30 -2.36 11.49
C ARG A 120 22.28 -1.21 11.77
N GLU A 121 21.83 -0.16 12.46
CA GLU A 121 22.65 0.99 12.92
C GLU A 121 23.28 1.82 11.79
N THR A 122 22.68 1.81 10.57
CA THR A 122 23.18 2.61 9.44
C THR A 122 22.74 4.08 9.48
N GLY A 123 21.78 4.44 10.36
CA GLY A 123 21.19 5.77 10.40
C GLY A 123 20.19 6.06 9.27
N CYS A 124 19.71 5.03 8.56
CA CYS A 124 18.69 5.20 7.52
C CYS A 124 17.40 5.77 8.09
N ARG A 125 16.79 6.74 7.39
CA ARG A 125 15.54 7.41 7.77
C ARG A 125 14.60 7.70 6.59
N GLU A 126 14.85 7.11 5.44
CA GLU A 126 14.11 7.36 4.19
C GLU A 126 12.59 7.26 4.35
N CYS A 127 12.11 6.23 5.06
CA CYS A 127 10.67 6.04 5.29
C CYS A 127 10.05 7.13 6.18
N TYR A 128 10.82 7.67 7.15
CA TYR A 128 10.41 8.79 7.98
C TYR A 128 10.31 10.07 7.16
N ASP A 129 11.34 10.39 6.39
CA ASP A 129 11.38 11.60 5.58
C ASP A 129 10.26 11.60 4.54
N ALA A 130 10.05 10.48 3.84
CA ALA A 130 8.94 10.31 2.90
C ALA A 130 7.56 10.43 3.55
N CYS A 131 7.40 9.95 4.78
CA CYS A 131 6.13 10.09 5.52
C CYS A 131 5.87 11.55 5.89
N CYS A 132 6.90 12.29 6.31
CA CYS A 132 6.80 13.72 6.63
C CYS A 132 6.48 14.57 5.39
N GLU A 133 7.00 14.20 4.22
CA GLU A 133 6.71 14.90 2.96
C GLU A 133 5.29 14.61 2.45
N ALA A 134 4.83 13.38 2.61
CA ALA A 134 3.55 12.94 2.07
C ALA A 134 2.33 13.32 2.95
N ARG A 135 2.54 13.68 4.23
CA ARG A 135 1.44 13.86 5.18
C ARG A 135 1.67 15.03 6.13
N GLU A 136 0.61 15.79 6.40
CA GLU A 136 0.63 16.84 7.42
C GLU A 136 0.84 16.27 8.85
N THR A 137 0.23 15.11 9.13
CA THR A 137 0.45 14.36 10.37
C THR A 137 1.22 13.08 10.05
N PRO A 138 2.55 13.06 10.24
CA PRO A 138 3.35 11.88 9.96
C PRO A 138 2.97 10.69 10.83
N ALA A 139 3.01 9.50 10.24
CA ALA A 139 2.72 8.25 10.92
C ALA A 139 3.98 7.46 11.30
N ILE A 140 5.16 8.03 11.08
CA ILE A 140 6.44 7.42 11.45
C ILE A 140 7.18 8.39 12.36
N GLU A 141 7.65 7.89 13.48
CA GLU A 141 8.54 8.61 14.42
C GLU A 141 9.90 7.93 14.47
N LEU A 142 10.92 8.71 14.85
CA LEU A 142 12.26 8.20 15.09
C LEU A 142 12.47 8.10 16.60
N THR A 143 12.78 6.90 17.11
CA THR A 143 13.11 6.70 18.52
C THR A 143 14.56 7.07 18.78
N ASN A 144 14.86 7.51 20.03
CA ASN A 144 16.19 7.88 20.48
C ASN A 144 16.73 6.91 21.55
N ASP A 145 16.19 5.70 21.60
CA ASP A 145 16.52 4.68 22.59
C ASP A 145 17.71 3.79 22.20
N ALA A 146 18.30 4.04 21.03
CA ALA A 146 19.44 3.31 20.50
C ALA A 146 20.58 4.28 20.09
N SER A 147 21.74 3.73 19.71
CA SER A 147 22.88 4.51 19.20
C SER A 147 22.56 5.32 17.96
N THR A 148 21.60 4.82 17.15
CA THR A 148 21.03 5.51 15.99
C THR A 148 19.49 5.51 16.06
N PRO A 149 18.83 6.60 15.62
CA PRO A 149 17.38 6.68 15.57
C PRO A 149 16.77 5.54 14.74
N ARG A 150 15.67 4.95 15.23
CA ARG A 150 14.97 3.86 14.57
C ARG A 150 13.53 4.27 14.25
N PRO A 151 13.02 3.97 13.04
CA PRO A 151 11.64 4.30 12.69
C PRO A 151 10.65 3.38 13.41
N VAL A 152 9.57 3.98 13.91
CA VAL A 152 8.42 3.29 14.50
C VAL A 152 7.16 3.83 13.86
N VAL A 153 6.24 2.94 13.47
CA VAL A 153 4.95 3.32 12.88
C VAL A 153 3.93 3.57 13.97
N ILE A 154 3.28 4.74 13.91
CA ILE A 154 2.14 5.12 14.75
C ILE A 154 0.88 4.74 13.97
N ALA A 155 0.26 3.63 14.37
CA ALA A 155 -0.85 3.04 13.64
C ALA A 155 -2.04 4.00 13.48
N GLU A 156 -2.33 4.80 14.50
CA GLU A 156 -3.45 5.76 14.52
C GLU A 156 -3.32 6.87 13.47
N ASN A 157 -2.09 7.20 13.07
CA ASN A 157 -1.79 8.23 12.08
C ASN A 157 -1.59 7.64 10.68
N CYS A 158 -1.45 6.32 10.55
CA CYS A 158 -1.13 5.67 9.28
C CYS A 158 -2.40 5.39 8.46
N ASN A 159 -2.47 5.95 7.26
CA ASN A 159 -3.55 5.66 6.31
C ASN A 159 -3.16 4.64 5.23
N GLY A 160 -1.90 4.15 5.23
CA GLY A 160 -1.44 3.17 4.24
C GLY A 160 -1.17 3.75 2.86
N CYS A 161 -0.81 5.02 2.73
CA CYS A 161 -0.57 5.69 1.45
C CYS A 161 0.61 5.11 0.64
N GLY A 162 1.55 4.41 1.29
CA GLY A 162 2.68 3.74 0.65
C GLY A 162 3.93 4.60 0.43
N ALA A 163 3.96 5.87 0.86
CA ALA A 163 5.12 6.74 0.69
C ALA A 163 6.39 6.15 1.32
N CYS A 164 6.26 5.60 2.54
CA CYS A 164 7.36 4.95 3.24
C CYS A 164 7.84 3.66 2.55
N GLU A 165 6.94 2.90 1.93
CA GLU A 165 7.28 1.69 1.19
C GLU A 165 7.99 2.03 -0.10
N SER A 166 7.48 2.99 -0.89
CA SER A 166 8.10 3.41 -2.14
C SER A 166 9.50 3.99 -1.94
N ALA A 167 9.74 4.71 -0.84
CA ALA A 167 11.03 5.29 -0.48
C ALA A 167 12.02 4.29 0.13
N CYS A 168 11.59 3.07 0.49
CA CYS A 168 12.45 2.11 1.17
C CYS A 168 13.56 1.58 0.26
N ILE A 169 14.81 1.84 0.63
CA ILE A 169 16.01 1.46 -0.12
C ILE A 169 16.62 0.11 0.30
N SER A 170 15.99 -0.66 1.19
CA SER A 170 16.58 -1.88 1.74
C SER A 170 16.96 -2.90 0.65
N LEU A 171 16.18 -3.03 -0.43
CA LEU A 171 16.50 -3.91 -1.56
C LEU A 171 17.65 -3.40 -2.44
N SER A 172 17.85 -2.08 -2.52
CA SER A 172 18.83 -1.44 -3.40
C SER A 172 20.13 -1.06 -2.72
N ALA A 173 20.23 -1.22 -1.40
CA ALA A 173 21.39 -0.78 -0.60
C ALA A 173 22.63 -1.67 -0.74
N GLY A 174 22.64 -2.62 -1.66
CA GLY A 174 23.80 -3.47 -1.98
C GLY A 174 24.31 -4.27 -0.77
N SER A 175 25.61 -4.23 -0.51
CA SER A 175 26.25 -4.98 0.59
C SER A 175 25.78 -4.55 1.99
N ILE A 176 25.26 -3.34 2.17
CA ILE A 176 24.71 -2.87 3.45
C ILE A 176 23.42 -3.59 3.78
N ALA A 177 22.65 -3.94 2.76
CA ALA A 177 21.40 -4.68 2.86
C ALA A 177 21.56 -6.18 2.56
N GLU A 178 22.76 -6.73 2.71
CA GLU A 178 23.02 -8.14 2.42
C GLU A 178 22.00 -9.05 3.13
N GLY A 179 21.34 -9.90 2.34
CA GLY A 179 20.27 -10.78 2.80
C GLY A 179 18.86 -10.18 2.82
N ALA A 180 18.68 -8.91 2.44
CA ALA A 180 17.34 -8.36 2.26
C ALA A 180 16.67 -8.99 1.03
N GLN A 181 15.50 -9.60 1.23
CA GLN A 181 14.70 -10.24 0.17
C GLN A 181 13.48 -9.42 -0.23
N ALA A 182 13.14 -8.40 0.56
CA ALA A 182 12.02 -7.51 0.34
C ALA A 182 12.33 -6.12 0.91
N ARG A 183 11.46 -5.13 0.64
CA ARG A 183 11.51 -3.86 1.35
C ARG A 183 11.26 -4.08 2.84
N ALA A 184 12.00 -3.37 3.66
CA ALA A 184 11.92 -3.51 5.12
C ALA A 184 10.64 -2.90 5.70
N ILE A 185 9.99 -1.98 5.00
CA ILE A 185 8.68 -1.45 5.35
C ILE A 185 7.74 -1.70 4.18
N VAL A 186 6.58 -2.28 4.48
CA VAL A 186 5.54 -2.60 3.50
C VAL A 186 4.18 -2.25 4.06
N VAL A 187 3.27 -1.81 3.21
CA VAL A 187 1.87 -1.58 3.58
C VAL A 187 1.11 -2.90 3.46
N LYS A 188 0.42 -3.27 4.53
CA LYS A 188 -0.45 -4.44 4.56
C LYS A 188 -1.91 -4.01 4.68
N PRO A 189 -2.85 -4.70 4.02
CA PRO A 189 -4.27 -4.46 4.23
C PRO A 189 -4.67 -4.81 5.66
N LEU A 190 -5.65 -4.12 6.23
CA LEU A 190 -6.08 -4.31 7.63
C LEU A 190 -6.51 -5.74 7.93
N SER A 191 -7.06 -6.44 6.95
CA SER A 191 -7.47 -7.85 7.07
C SER A 191 -6.31 -8.85 7.14
N ALA A 192 -5.06 -8.41 6.93
CA ALA A 192 -3.85 -9.22 7.00
C ALA A 192 -3.00 -8.94 8.26
N LEU A 193 -3.48 -8.10 9.18
CA LEU A 193 -2.88 -7.75 10.46
C LEU A 193 -3.52 -8.55 11.58
#